data_ef9b5aa4bdb04618182113d62252140c
#
_entry.id   ef9b5aa4bdb04618182113d62252140c
#
_cell.length_a   1.000
_cell.length_b   1.000
_cell.length_c   1.000
_cell.angle_alpha   90.00
_cell.angle_beta   90.00
_cell.angle_gamma   90.00
#
_symmetry.space_group_name_H-M   'P 1'
#
loop_
_entity.id
_entity.type
_entity.pdbx_description
1 polymer ?
#
loop_
_entity_poly.entity_id
_entity_poly.type
_entity_poly.pdbx_seq_one_letter_code
_entity_poly.pdbx_strand_id
1 'polypeptide(L)'
;MGAYETQGFKLDNTGRRVVVDPVTRIEGHMRCEVNLDSNNVIRNAVSTGTMWRGLEVILKGRDPRDAWAFVERICGVCTGCHALASVRAVEDALDIRIPLNAHLIREMMAKTLQVHDHAVHFYHLHALDWVDVINALKADPKKTSELQQTVSPSHPMSSPGYFRDIQNRLKKFVDSGQLGPFANGYWGSKAYVLPPEANLMAVTHYLEALDLQKEWVKVHTIFGGKNPHPNYMVGGVPCAINIDGVGASGAPINIERLNFVEARIQEMIDFNNNVYIPDVLAIGTIYKQHGWLYGGGLAALNVADYGTYEKVPYDHSTHQLPGGVILDGNWDQIHEIDPRDPEQVQEFVTHSWYQYADETKGLHPWDGVTEANYKPEGPNFKGTRTNIQQLDESAKYSWIKSPRWRGHAVEVGPLSRYILGYVHASKGNKWCQRIKEQVDESARAINRDIPKALGLPETNYNLKQLLPTTIGRTLARALESQYSAEMMMDDFRQMVGNIKAGDSSTANVEKWDPKTWPKEAKGVGTVAAPRGMLGHWIKIKDGRIENYQCVVPTTWNGSPRDHKGQIGAFEASLMNTPMVNPEQPLEILRTLHSFDPCLACSTHVMSEGGQEMARVTVR
;
A
#
# COMPACT_ATOMS: atom_id res chain seq x y z
N MET A 1 12.59 -3.50 28.48
CA MET A 1 11.36 -3.69 27.69
C MET A 1 11.49 -2.83 26.47
N GLY A 2 11.40 -3.42 25.28
CA GLY A 2 11.36 -2.66 24.04
C GLY A 2 10.18 -1.70 24.04
N ALA A 3 10.25 -0.60 23.28
CA ALA A 3 9.19 0.43 23.24
C ALA A 3 7.82 -0.09 22.74
N TYR A 4 7.76 -1.35 22.32
CA TYR A 4 6.60 -2.02 21.71
C TYR A 4 6.13 -3.27 22.46
N GLU A 5 6.70 -3.58 23.60
CA GLU A 5 6.17 -4.59 24.51
C GLU A 5 5.04 -3.98 25.33
N THR A 6 3.82 -4.37 25.02
CA THR A 6 2.66 -4.00 25.83
C THR A 6 2.49 -5.01 26.96
N GLN A 7 2.22 -4.56 28.16
CA GLN A 7 1.95 -5.42 29.33
C GLN A 7 0.50 -5.93 29.34
N GLY A 8 -0.06 -6.19 28.21
CA GLY A 8 -1.40 -6.65 28.10
C GLY A 8 -2.41 -5.50 27.86
N PHE A 9 -3.38 -5.77 26.98
CA PHE A 9 -4.51 -4.87 26.73
C PHE A 9 -5.53 -5.01 27.88
N LYS A 10 -5.13 -4.62 29.06
CA LYS A 10 -6.07 -4.50 30.15
C LYS A 10 -6.72 -3.14 30.02
N LEU A 11 -8.02 -3.11 29.79
CA LEU A 11 -8.85 -1.96 30.07
C LEU A 11 -8.84 -1.77 31.58
N ASP A 12 -7.80 -1.12 32.07
CA ASP A 12 -7.81 -0.73 33.47
C ASP A 12 -8.85 0.39 33.67
N ASN A 13 -9.28 0.55 34.90
CA ASN A 13 -10.28 1.55 35.26
C ASN A 13 -9.74 2.99 35.20
N THR A 14 -8.53 3.21 34.75
CA THR A 14 -7.83 4.51 34.74
C THR A 14 -7.71 5.12 33.36
N GLY A 15 -7.95 4.34 32.28
CA GLY A 15 -7.85 4.79 30.90
C GLY A 15 -9.20 4.80 30.16
N ARG A 16 -9.29 5.64 29.13
CA ARG A 16 -10.45 5.69 28.25
C ARG A 16 -10.23 4.77 27.06
N ARG A 17 -11.21 3.91 26.78
CA ARG A 17 -11.23 3.09 25.56
C ARG A 17 -11.84 3.87 24.41
N VAL A 18 -11.19 3.85 23.23
CA VAL A 18 -11.75 4.35 21.97
C VAL A 18 -11.76 3.22 20.96
N VAL A 19 -12.88 3.05 20.26
CA VAL A 19 -13.09 2.01 19.25
C VAL A 19 -13.45 2.66 17.92
N VAL A 20 -12.76 2.29 16.88
CA VAL A 20 -13.07 2.63 15.49
C VAL A 20 -13.49 1.35 14.78
N ASP A 21 -14.79 1.19 14.53
CA ASP A 21 -15.38 -0.03 13.96
C ASP A 21 -16.61 0.30 13.10
N PRO A 22 -16.53 0.11 11.79
CA PRO A 22 -15.34 -0.20 11.03
C PRO A 22 -14.39 1.00 10.85
N VAL A 23 -13.11 0.73 10.56
CA VAL A 23 -12.23 1.73 9.98
C VAL A 23 -12.70 1.96 8.54
N THR A 24 -13.15 3.18 8.23
CA THR A 24 -13.66 3.54 6.90
C THR A 24 -12.53 4.03 5.98
N ARG A 25 -12.81 4.18 4.68
CA ARG A 25 -11.86 4.64 3.65
C ARG A 25 -10.57 3.80 3.58
N ILE A 26 -10.73 2.49 3.71
CA ILE A 26 -9.71 1.47 3.48
C ILE A 26 -10.28 0.41 2.54
N GLU A 27 -9.44 -0.46 2.02
CA GLU A 27 -9.90 -1.67 1.37
C GLU A 27 -10.14 -2.76 2.41
N GLY A 28 -11.30 -3.43 2.36
CA GLY A 28 -11.68 -4.53 3.26
C GLY A 28 -12.21 -4.07 4.62
N HIS A 29 -12.08 -4.93 5.63
CA HIS A 29 -12.76 -4.76 6.91
C HIS A 29 -11.79 -4.84 8.09
N MET A 30 -11.71 -3.77 8.85
CA MET A 30 -10.83 -3.65 10.01
C MET A 30 -11.53 -2.95 11.17
N ARG A 31 -11.22 -3.39 12.37
CA ARG A 31 -11.54 -2.74 13.64
C ARG A 31 -10.23 -2.32 14.31
N CYS A 32 -10.23 -1.16 14.94
CA CYS A 32 -9.14 -0.68 15.77
C CYS A 32 -9.65 -0.29 17.15
N GLU A 33 -8.97 -0.72 18.18
CA GLU A 33 -9.22 -0.30 19.56
C GLU A 33 -7.95 0.27 20.16
N VAL A 34 -8.09 1.35 20.91
CA VAL A 34 -7.00 1.95 21.66
C VAL A 34 -7.40 2.22 23.10
N ASN A 35 -6.41 2.21 23.99
CA ASN A 35 -6.54 2.66 25.36
C ASN A 35 -5.77 3.98 25.54
N LEU A 36 -6.43 4.99 26.09
CA LEU A 36 -5.88 6.31 26.33
C LEU A 36 -5.54 6.47 27.81
N ASP A 37 -4.49 7.19 28.12
CA ASP A 37 -4.22 7.68 29.48
C ASP A 37 -5.08 8.93 29.81
N SER A 38 -4.90 9.48 31.01
CA SER A 38 -5.60 10.67 31.50
C SER A 38 -5.34 11.93 30.65
N ASN A 39 -4.30 11.95 29.83
CA ASN A 39 -3.93 13.06 28.95
C ASN A 39 -4.41 12.83 27.49
N ASN A 40 -5.25 11.83 27.26
CA ASN A 40 -5.69 11.38 25.94
C ASN A 40 -4.56 10.93 25.01
N VAL A 41 -3.49 10.37 25.55
CA VAL A 41 -2.39 9.78 24.79
C VAL A 41 -2.61 8.28 24.65
N ILE A 42 -2.48 7.74 23.44
CA ILE A 42 -2.63 6.31 23.18
C ILE A 42 -1.49 5.53 23.83
N ARG A 43 -1.83 4.62 24.74
CA ARG A 43 -0.88 3.77 25.48
C ARG A 43 -0.94 2.31 25.08
N ASN A 44 -2.02 1.90 24.44
CA ASN A 44 -2.17 0.56 23.91
C ASN A 44 -3.07 0.57 22.67
N ALA A 45 -2.83 -0.35 21.75
CA ALA A 45 -3.60 -0.47 20.52
C ALA A 45 -3.73 -1.94 20.11
N VAL A 46 -4.90 -2.27 19.53
CA VAL A 46 -5.20 -3.56 18.92
C VAL A 46 -5.84 -3.32 17.57
N SER A 47 -5.32 -3.95 16.53
CA SER A 47 -5.90 -3.94 15.19
C SER A 47 -6.41 -5.33 14.80
N THR A 48 -7.66 -5.39 14.36
CA THR A 48 -8.35 -6.64 14.04
C THR A 48 -8.77 -6.65 12.58
N GLY A 49 -8.23 -7.58 11.81
CA GLY A 49 -8.80 -7.95 10.52
C GLY A 49 -10.03 -8.81 10.75
N THR A 50 -11.20 -8.33 10.29
CA THR A 50 -12.50 -8.95 10.60
C THR A 50 -13.09 -9.77 9.46
N MET A 51 -12.33 -9.98 8.37
CA MET A 51 -12.77 -10.71 7.19
C MET A 51 -11.83 -11.88 6.87
N TRP A 52 -12.37 -12.96 6.35
CA TRP A 52 -11.63 -14.14 5.89
C TRP A 52 -12.29 -14.77 4.63
N ARG A 53 -11.51 -15.30 3.59
CA ARG A 53 -12.06 -15.85 2.33
C ARG A 53 -11.44 -17.17 1.80
N GLY A 54 -10.30 -17.68 2.31
CA GLY A 54 -9.71 -19.01 2.01
C GLY A 54 -9.16 -19.26 0.61
N LEU A 55 -8.63 -18.25 -0.07
CA LEU A 55 -8.11 -18.41 -1.44
C LEU A 55 -6.93 -19.40 -1.52
N GLU A 56 -6.11 -19.48 -0.49
CA GLU A 56 -5.00 -20.45 -0.40
C GLU A 56 -5.51 -21.90 -0.40
N VAL A 57 -6.66 -22.15 0.23
CA VAL A 57 -7.32 -23.48 0.25
C VAL A 57 -7.96 -23.81 -1.10
N ILE A 58 -8.60 -22.82 -1.73
CA ILE A 58 -9.28 -22.96 -3.02
C ILE A 58 -8.30 -23.38 -4.13
N LEU A 59 -7.03 -22.97 -4.04
CA LEU A 59 -6.01 -23.25 -5.07
C LEU A 59 -5.49 -24.69 -5.06
N LYS A 60 -5.61 -25.42 -3.96
CA LYS A 60 -5.13 -26.81 -3.87
C LYS A 60 -5.78 -27.71 -4.91
N GLY A 61 -4.98 -28.50 -5.62
CA GLY A 61 -5.40 -29.40 -6.68
C GLY A 61 -5.67 -28.75 -8.04
N ARG A 62 -5.57 -27.41 -8.16
CA ARG A 62 -5.78 -26.70 -9.42
C ARG A 62 -4.53 -26.72 -10.31
N ASP A 63 -4.73 -26.33 -11.57
CA ASP A 63 -3.64 -26.12 -12.52
C ASP A 63 -2.84 -24.87 -12.11
N PRO A 64 -1.50 -24.95 -11.99
CA PRO A 64 -0.68 -23.79 -11.64
C PRO A 64 -0.81 -22.62 -12.61
N ARG A 65 -1.07 -22.88 -13.90
CA ARG A 65 -1.21 -21.84 -14.94
C ARG A 65 -2.45 -20.97 -14.72
N ASP A 66 -3.45 -21.45 -13.98
CA ASP A 66 -4.70 -20.72 -13.69
C ASP A 66 -4.66 -19.98 -12.35
N ALA A 67 -3.65 -20.25 -11.52
CA ALA A 67 -3.55 -19.71 -10.16
C ALA A 67 -3.68 -18.17 -10.13
N TRP A 68 -3.06 -17.48 -11.09
CA TRP A 68 -3.08 -16.01 -11.18
C TRP A 68 -4.50 -15.46 -11.26
N ALA A 69 -5.40 -16.15 -11.98
CA ALA A 69 -6.77 -15.70 -12.16
C ALA A 69 -7.60 -15.79 -10.87
N PHE A 70 -7.29 -16.76 -10.00
CA PHE A 70 -7.93 -16.88 -8.68
C PHE A 70 -7.35 -15.86 -7.70
N VAL A 71 -6.02 -15.81 -7.55
CA VAL A 71 -5.41 -14.93 -6.56
C VAL A 71 -5.54 -13.46 -6.91
N GLU A 72 -5.71 -13.11 -8.18
CA GLU A 72 -6.00 -11.74 -8.58
C GLU A 72 -7.29 -11.21 -7.93
N ARG A 73 -8.29 -12.09 -7.67
CA ARG A 73 -9.54 -11.73 -6.97
C ARG A 73 -9.38 -11.56 -5.47
N ILE A 74 -8.17 -11.69 -4.96
CA ILE A 74 -7.86 -11.26 -3.60
C ILE A 74 -8.20 -9.78 -3.44
N CYS A 75 -7.79 -8.94 -4.41
CA CYS A 75 -8.03 -7.50 -4.33
C CYS A 75 -8.21 -6.87 -5.71
N GLY A 76 -9.24 -6.04 -5.85
CA GLY A 76 -9.47 -5.22 -7.04
C GLY A 76 -8.87 -3.83 -6.96
N VAL A 77 -8.48 -3.36 -5.77
CA VAL A 77 -7.81 -2.06 -5.56
C VAL A 77 -6.35 -2.17 -5.98
N CYS A 78 -5.56 -3.07 -5.36
CA CYS A 78 -4.20 -3.38 -5.82
C CYS A 78 -4.25 -4.36 -7.01
N THR A 79 -4.98 -3.99 -8.04
CA THR A 79 -5.29 -4.86 -9.17
C THR A 79 -4.03 -5.38 -9.87
N GLY A 80 -3.99 -6.67 -10.19
CA GLY A 80 -2.86 -7.29 -10.88
C GLY A 80 -1.65 -7.67 -10.00
N CYS A 81 -1.46 -7.11 -8.80
CA CYS A 81 -0.31 -7.45 -7.95
C CYS A 81 -0.22 -8.95 -7.65
N HIS A 82 -1.34 -9.53 -7.23
CA HIS A 82 -1.41 -10.95 -6.90
C HIS A 82 -1.25 -11.83 -8.13
N ALA A 83 -1.81 -11.40 -9.28
CA ALA A 83 -1.60 -12.11 -10.53
C ALA A 83 -0.12 -12.12 -10.94
N LEU A 84 0.55 -10.97 -10.86
CA LEU A 84 1.98 -10.85 -11.15
C LEU A 84 2.83 -11.72 -10.22
N ALA A 85 2.57 -11.68 -8.91
CA ALA A 85 3.27 -12.54 -7.94
C ALA A 85 3.04 -14.03 -8.25
N SER A 86 1.81 -14.40 -8.63
CA SER A 86 1.46 -15.78 -8.97
C SER A 86 2.16 -16.28 -10.22
N VAL A 87 2.15 -15.53 -11.33
CA VAL A 87 2.86 -15.97 -12.54
C VAL A 87 4.36 -16.08 -12.29
N ARG A 88 4.95 -15.14 -11.55
CA ARG A 88 6.37 -15.21 -11.14
C ARG A 88 6.66 -16.45 -10.29
N ALA A 89 5.77 -16.84 -9.36
CA ALA A 89 5.95 -18.02 -8.53
C ALA A 89 5.93 -19.32 -9.36
N VAL A 90 5.04 -19.40 -10.36
CA VAL A 90 4.98 -20.56 -11.27
C VAL A 90 6.17 -20.58 -12.21
N GLU A 91 6.56 -19.43 -12.76
CA GLU A 91 7.75 -19.30 -13.62
C GLU A 91 9.03 -19.68 -12.88
N ASP A 92 9.17 -19.25 -11.63
CA ASP A 92 10.30 -19.67 -10.77
C ASP A 92 10.29 -21.19 -10.51
N ALA A 93 9.13 -21.76 -10.17
CA ALA A 93 9.00 -23.19 -9.91
C ALA A 93 9.36 -24.06 -11.14
N LEU A 94 9.06 -23.55 -12.34
CA LEU A 94 9.25 -24.29 -13.59
C LEU A 94 10.48 -23.83 -14.39
N ASP A 95 11.26 -22.89 -13.87
CA ASP A 95 12.41 -22.28 -14.55
C ASP A 95 12.03 -21.75 -15.94
N ILE A 96 11.05 -20.85 -16.00
CA ILE A 96 10.59 -20.20 -17.23
C ILE A 96 11.16 -18.79 -17.28
N ARG A 97 11.87 -18.46 -18.36
CA ARG A 97 12.35 -17.10 -18.66
C ARG A 97 11.42 -16.45 -19.67
N ILE A 98 10.93 -15.25 -19.36
CA ILE A 98 10.04 -14.50 -20.24
C ILE A 98 10.82 -13.58 -21.19
N PRO A 99 10.27 -13.26 -22.38
CA PRO A 99 10.86 -12.28 -23.28
C PRO A 99 10.98 -10.88 -22.64
N LEU A 100 11.97 -10.10 -23.08
CA LEU A 100 12.23 -8.76 -22.55
C LEU A 100 11.00 -7.83 -22.68
N ASN A 101 10.30 -7.86 -23.81
CA ASN A 101 9.09 -7.03 -23.97
C ASN A 101 7.97 -7.44 -23.00
N ALA A 102 7.82 -8.75 -22.71
CA ALA A 102 6.87 -9.21 -21.69
C ALA A 102 7.24 -8.69 -20.29
N HIS A 103 8.54 -8.70 -19.96
CA HIS A 103 9.03 -8.12 -18.71
C HIS A 103 8.69 -6.63 -18.64
N LEU A 104 9.04 -5.83 -19.65
CA LEU A 104 8.77 -4.39 -19.70
C LEU A 104 7.27 -4.07 -19.62
N ILE A 105 6.41 -4.84 -20.30
CA ILE A 105 4.96 -4.68 -20.23
C ILE A 105 4.44 -4.93 -18.82
N ARG A 106 4.90 -6.01 -18.15
CA ARG A 106 4.54 -6.28 -16.76
C ARG A 106 5.00 -5.17 -15.81
N GLU A 107 6.21 -4.65 -16.03
CA GLU A 107 6.74 -3.52 -15.26
C GLU A 107 5.92 -2.24 -15.47
N MET A 108 5.53 -1.92 -16.70
CA MET A 108 4.64 -0.79 -16.98
C MET A 108 3.26 -0.97 -16.35
N MET A 109 2.69 -2.18 -16.36
CA MET A 109 1.42 -2.46 -15.68
C MET A 109 1.55 -2.29 -14.16
N ALA A 110 2.62 -2.80 -13.55
CA ALA A 110 2.87 -2.65 -12.13
C ALA A 110 3.10 -1.19 -11.72
N LYS A 111 3.86 -0.43 -12.51
CA LYS A 111 4.11 1.00 -12.26
C LYS A 111 2.87 1.87 -12.50
N THR A 112 2.03 1.52 -13.50
CA THR A 112 0.72 2.15 -13.68
C THR A 112 -0.14 1.99 -12.42
N LEU A 113 -0.16 0.78 -11.86
CA LEU A 113 -0.86 0.53 -10.59
C LEU A 113 -0.27 1.37 -9.46
N GLN A 114 1.06 1.44 -9.31
CA GLN A 114 1.69 2.23 -8.26
C GLN A 114 1.24 3.69 -8.33
N VAL A 115 1.33 4.31 -9.49
CA VAL A 115 0.94 5.72 -9.68
C VAL A 115 -0.56 5.92 -9.41
N HIS A 116 -1.39 5.08 -10.01
CA HIS A 116 -2.84 5.16 -9.85
C HIS A 116 -3.26 4.96 -8.39
N ASP A 117 -2.81 3.88 -7.77
CA ASP A 117 -3.22 3.48 -6.42
C ASP A 117 -2.74 4.50 -5.37
N HIS A 118 -1.51 5.01 -5.52
CA HIS A 118 -0.97 6.04 -4.62
C HIS A 118 -1.73 7.37 -4.71
N ALA A 119 -2.09 7.82 -5.92
CA ALA A 119 -2.87 9.05 -6.12
C ALA A 119 -4.31 8.87 -5.58
N VAL A 120 -4.98 7.77 -5.93
CA VAL A 120 -6.31 7.45 -5.43
C VAL A 120 -6.32 7.33 -3.90
N HIS A 121 -5.32 6.65 -3.33
CA HIS A 121 -5.21 6.54 -1.89
C HIS A 121 -5.08 7.91 -1.23
N PHE A 122 -4.13 8.74 -1.68
CA PHE A 122 -3.94 10.05 -1.05
C PHE A 122 -5.21 10.89 -1.15
N TYR A 123 -5.71 11.15 -2.37
CA TYR A 123 -6.81 12.10 -2.55
C TYR A 123 -8.16 11.58 -2.03
N HIS A 124 -8.50 10.32 -2.30
CA HIS A 124 -9.87 9.83 -2.05
C HIS A 124 -10.02 9.08 -0.71
N LEU A 125 -8.92 8.62 -0.11
CA LEU A 125 -8.95 7.87 1.15
C LEU A 125 -8.31 8.66 2.30
N HIS A 126 -7.10 9.17 2.14
CA HIS A 126 -6.28 9.72 3.21
C HIS A 126 -6.38 11.24 3.38
N ALA A 127 -6.51 12.01 2.28
CA ALA A 127 -6.53 13.47 2.35
C ALA A 127 -7.67 14.03 3.22
N LEU A 128 -8.81 13.33 3.27
CA LEU A 128 -9.95 13.73 4.11
C LEU A 128 -9.68 13.66 5.63
N ASP A 129 -8.56 13.08 6.04
CA ASP A 129 -8.10 13.14 7.44
C ASP A 129 -7.33 14.44 7.74
N TRP A 130 -6.83 15.12 6.71
CA TRP A 130 -6.01 16.32 6.80
C TRP A 130 -6.76 17.58 6.38
N VAL A 131 -7.73 17.45 5.48
CA VAL A 131 -8.44 18.51 4.79
C VAL A 131 -9.87 18.61 5.31
N ASP A 132 -10.25 19.78 5.83
CA ASP A 132 -11.65 20.07 6.20
C ASP A 132 -12.41 20.61 4.99
N VAL A 133 -13.21 19.74 4.39
CA VAL A 133 -13.99 20.03 3.17
C VAL A 133 -14.98 21.18 3.38
N ILE A 134 -15.61 21.25 4.56
CA ILE A 134 -16.59 22.31 4.87
C ILE A 134 -15.88 23.66 5.08
N ASN A 135 -14.69 23.65 5.66
CA ASN A 135 -13.90 24.86 5.85
C ASN A 135 -13.44 25.47 4.52
N ALA A 136 -13.30 24.68 3.45
CA ALA A 136 -12.98 25.15 2.10
C ALA A 136 -14.01 26.19 1.57
N LEU A 137 -15.27 26.17 2.05
CA LEU A 137 -16.28 27.16 1.69
C LEU A 137 -15.99 28.58 2.19
N LYS A 138 -15.08 28.73 3.16
CA LYS A 138 -14.66 30.02 3.70
C LYS A 138 -13.46 30.62 2.97
N ALA A 139 -12.86 29.89 2.03
CA ALA A 139 -11.68 30.31 1.31
C ALA A 139 -11.95 31.53 0.40
N ASP A 140 -10.94 32.38 0.24
CA ASP A 140 -10.90 33.36 -0.83
C ASP A 140 -10.26 32.71 -2.09
N PRO A 141 -11.01 32.59 -3.21
CA PRO A 141 -10.49 31.98 -4.44
C PRO A 141 -9.25 32.67 -5.00
N LYS A 142 -9.08 33.99 -4.77
CA LYS A 142 -7.89 34.71 -5.22
C LYS A 142 -6.67 34.31 -4.39
N LYS A 143 -6.80 34.27 -3.06
CA LYS A 143 -5.74 33.81 -2.16
C LYS A 143 -5.42 32.33 -2.37
N THR A 144 -6.44 31.50 -2.69
CA THR A 144 -6.22 30.10 -3.06
C THR A 144 -5.36 30.00 -4.33
N SER A 145 -5.63 30.83 -5.34
CA SER A 145 -4.83 30.91 -6.54
C SER A 145 -3.37 31.35 -6.25
N GLU A 146 -3.19 32.35 -5.39
CA GLU A 146 -1.87 32.82 -4.95
C GLU A 146 -1.11 31.70 -4.20
N LEU A 147 -1.78 30.96 -3.32
CA LEU A 147 -1.21 29.80 -2.63
C LEU A 147 -0.77 28.72 -3.62
N GLN A 148 -1.64 28.35 -4.56
CA GLN A 148 -1.34 27.36 -5.60
C GLN A 148 -0.10 27.76 -6.40
N GLN A 149 -0.04 29.00 -6.85
CA GLN A 149 1.11 29.53 -7.61
C GLN A 149 2.39 29.57 -6.78
N THR A 150 2.28 29.68 -5.46
CA THR A 150 3.42 29.65 -4.55
C THR A 150 3.99 28.24 -4.39
N VAL A 151 3.12 27.24 -4.22
CA VAL A 151 3.56 25.86 -3.95
C VAL A 151 3.74 25.03 -5.22
N SER A 152 3.06 25.40 -6.32
CA SER A 152 3.14 24.73 -7.62
C SER A 152 2.92 25.71 -8.78
N PRO A 153 3.92 26.52 -9.12
CA PRO A 153 3.80 27.56 -10.17
C PRO A 153 3.57 27.00 -11.57
N SER A 154 3.93 25.75 -11.81
CA SER A 154 3.81 25.08 -13.13
C SER A 154 2.43 24.48 -13.38
N HIS A 155 1.55 24.42 -12.38
CA HIS A 155 0.23 23.82 -12.55
C HIS A 155 -0.70 24.79 -13.32
N PRO A 156 -1.24 24.38 -14.49
CA PRO A 156 -1.99 25.28 -15.36
C PRO A 156 -3.38 25.66 -14.80
N MET A 157 -4.00 24.79 -13.98
CA MET A 157 -5.34 24.99 -13.44
C MET A 157 -5.30 25.70 -12.09
N SER A 158 -4.93 26.98 -12.11
CA SER A 158 -4.65 27.75 -10.89
C SER A 158 -5.37 29.13 -10.85
N SER A 159 -6.31 29.42 -11.76
CA SER A 159 -6.95 30.73 -11.80
C SER A 159 -7.97 30.95 -10.66
N PRO A 160 -8.18 32.19 -10.20
CA PRO A 160 -9.22 32.50 -9.21
C PRO A 160 -10.63 32.11 -9.65
N GLY A 161 -10.92 32.17 -10.97
CA GLY A 161 -12.19 31.73 -11.55
C GLY A 161 -12.42 30.24 -11.37
N TYR A 162 -11.40 29.43 -11.64
CA TYR A 162 -11.43 28.00 -11.47
C TYR A 162 -11.75 27.60 -10.01
N PHE A 163 -11.04 28.17 -9.04
CA PHE A 163 -11.32 27.90 -7.61
C PHE A 163 -12.71 28.36 -7.18
N ARG A 164 -13.20 29.46 -7.72
CA ARG A 164 -14.58 29.94 -7.46
C ARG A 164 -15.63 28.94 -7.98
N ASP A 165 -15.43 28.40 -9.16
CA ASP A 165 -16.35 27.42 -9.75
C ASP A 165 -16.40 26.12 -8.93
N ILE A 166 -15.23 25.64 -8.48
CA ILE A 166 -15.15 24.48 -7.57
C ILE A 166 -15.84 24.79 -6.23
N GLN A 167 -15.58 25.94 -5.64
CA GLN A 167 -16.21 26.35 -4.39
C GLN A 167 -17.75 26.43 -4.51
N ASN A 168 -18.25 26.94 -5.63
CA ASN A 168 -19.68 27.00 -5.91
C ASN A 168 -20.31 25.60 -6.09
N ARG A 169 -19.59 24.67 -6.74
CA ARG A 169 -20.01 23.26 -6.85
C ARG A 169 -20.06 22.61 -5.46
N LEU A 170 -19.02 22.80 -4.65
CA LEU A 170 -18.95 22.29 -3.27
C LEU A 170 -20.09 22.86 -2.43
N LYS A 171 -20.38 24.17 -2.53
CA LYS A 171 -21.47 24.80 -1.80
C LYS A 171 -22.81 24.16 -2.12
N LYS A 172 -23.15 23.95 -3.41
CA LYS A 172 -24.39 23.28 -3.81
C LYS A 172 -24.49 21.88 -3.22
N PHE A 173 -23.39 21.16 -3.17
CA PHE A 173 -23.30 19.81 -2.63
C PHE A 173 -23.57 19.80 -1.12
N VAL A 174 -22.95 20.71 -0.38
CA VAL A 174 -23.16 20.87 1.07
C VAL A 174 -24.58 21.34 1.39
N ASP A 175 -25.09 22.33 0.65
CA ASP A 175 -26.44 22.88 0.85
C ASP A 175 -27.54 21.82 0.57
N SER A 176 -27.27 20.82 -0.26
CA SER A 176 -28.22 19.72 -0.50
C SER A 176 -28.38 18.76 0.68
N GLY A 177 -27.48 18.82 1.66
CA GLY A 177 -27.42 17.87 2.78
C GLY A 177 -26.93 16.48 2.41
N GLN A 178 -26.59 16.24 1.15
CA GLN A 178 -26.11 14.95 0.65
C GLN A 178 -24.58 15.04 0.42
N LEU A 179 -23.81 14.85 1.47
CA LEU A 179 -22.35 15.01 1.39
C LEU A 179 -21.63 13.90 0.60
N GLY A 180 -22.34 12.79 0.25
CA GLY A 180 -21.77 11.71 -0.54
C GLY A 180 -20.43 11.21 0.01
N PRO A 181 -19.33 11.25 -0.79
CA PRO A 181 -18.00 10.80 -0.34
C PRO A 181 -17.47 11.56 0.89
N PHE A 182 -17.97 12.77 1.11
CA PHE A 182 -17.57 13.63 2.24
C PHE A 182 -18.43 13.42 3.49
N ALA A 183 -19.36 12.46 3.52
CA ALA A 183 -20.23 12.24 4.68
C ALA A 183 -19.45 11.73 5.92
N ASN A 184 -18.34 11.02 5.71
CA ASN A 184 -17.54 10.38 6.77
C ASN A 184 -16.34 11.23 7.21
N GLY A 185 -16.54 12.50 7.45
CA GLY A 185 -15.52 13.41 7.99
C GLY A 185 -15.97 14.05 9.30
N TYR A 186 -15.01 14.45 10.12
CA TYR A 186 -15.26 15.16 11.38
C TYR A 186 -15.12 16.68 11.18
N TRP A 187 -15.88 17.23 10.23
CA TRP A 187 -15.77 18.62 9.79
C TRP A 187 -15.94 19.59 10.94
N GLY A 188 -15.03 20.58 11.03
CA GLY A 188 -14.96 21.53 12.12
C GLY A 188 -14.22 21.04 13.36
N SER A 189 -13.67 19.83 13.36
CA SER A 189 -12.80 19.36 14.43
C SER A 189 -11.56 20.24 14.57
N LYS A 190 -11.14 20.52 15.81
CA LYS A 190 -9.89 21.25 16.10
C LYS A 190 -8.62 20.50 15.66
N ALA A 191 -8.74 19.23 15.31
CA ALA A 191 -7.65 18.45 14.76
C ALA A 191 -7.31 18.82 13.31
N TYR A 192 -8.22 19.49 12.56
CA TYR A 192 -7.91 20.10 11.28
C TYR A 192 -7.25 21.46 11.47
N VAL A 193 -6.08 21.65 10.87
CA VAL A 193 -5.26 22.88 11.06
C VAL A 193 -4.96 23.63 9.76
N LEU A 194 -5.41 23.13 8.61
CA LEU A 194 -5.21 23.82 7.34
C LEU A 194 -6.06 25.10 7.27
N PRO A 195 -5.52 26.21 6.72
CA PRO A 195 -6.30 27.38 6.40
C PRO A 195 -7.34 27.08 5.31
N PRO A 196 -8.41 27.88 5.20
CA PRO A 196 -9.48 27.64 4.22
C PRO A 196 -8.98 27.53 2.78
N GLU A 197 -7.99 28.32 2.41
CA GLU A 197 -7.40 28.34 1.07
C GLU A 197 -6.69 27.02 0.73
N ALA A 198 -5.95 26.44 1.69
CA ALA A 198 -5.32 25.15 1.50
C ALA A 198 -6.36 24.01 1.44
N ASN A 199 -7.45 24.11 2.21
CA ASN A 199 -8.56 23.19 2.10
C ASN A 199 -9.24 23.24 0.72
N LEU A 200 -9.49 24.44 0.17
CA LEU A 200 -10.08 24.60 -1.15
C LEU A 200 -9.15 24.07 -2.27
N MET A 201 -7.86 24.36 -2.18
CA MET A 201 -6.85 23.84 -3.10
C MET A 201 -6.86 22.31 -3.11
N ALA A 202 -6.80 21.67 -1.93
CA ALA A 202 -6.78 20.22 -1.82
C ALA A 202 -8.11 19.55 -2.29
N VAL A 203 -9.27 20.17 -2.04
CA VAL A 203 -10.57 19.70 -2.57
C VAL A 203 -10.60 19.81 -4.10
N THR A 204 -10.00 20.84 -4.67
CA THR A 204 -9.89 21.01 -6.13
C THR A 204 -9.07 19.87 -6.74
N HIS A 205 -7.92 19.57 -6.15
CA HIS A 205 -7.03 18.49 -6.61
C HIS A 205 -7.63 17.09 -6.37
N TYR A 206 -8.47 16.92 -5.34
CA TYR A 206 -9.28 15.70 -5.16
C TYR A 206 -10.16 15.43 -6.40
N LEU A 207 -10.83 16.46 -6.92
CA LEU A 207 -11.68 16.33 -8.11
C LEU A 207 -10.86 16.09 -9.38
N GLU A 208 -9.71 16.73 -9.50
CA GLU A 208 -8.79 16.52 -10.62
C GLU A 208 -8.24 15.09 -10.63
N ALA A 209 -7.79 14.59 -9.50
CA ALA A 209 -7.34 13.21 -9.37
C ALA A 209 -8.45 12.20 -9.71
N LEU A 210 -9.71 12.50 -9.33
CA LEU A 210 -10.86 11.66 -9.66
C LEU A 210 -11.10 11.57 -11.18
N ASP A 211 -10.85 12.65 -11.90
CA ASP A 211 -10.99 12.67 -13.34
C ASP A 211 -9.82 11.99 -14.07
N LEU A 212 -8.58 12.17 -13.59
CA LEU A 212 -7.39 11.62 -14.24
C LEU A 212 -7.23 10.11 -14.01
N GLN A 213 -7.55 9.61 -12.82
CA GLN A 213 -7.33 8.21 -12.48
C GLN A 213 -8.03 7.24 -13.43
N LYS A 214 -9.20 7.58 -13.95
CA LYS A 214 -9.95 6.75 -14.92
C LYS A 214 -9.28 6.68 -16.29
N GLU A 215 -8.45 7.66 -16.64
CA GLU A 215 -7.69 7.67 -17.88
C GLU A 215 -6.41 6.82 -17.74
N TRP A 216 -5.73 6.90 -16.60
CA TRP A 216 -4.49 6.18 -16.37
C TRP A 216 -4.67 4.65 -16.40
N VAL A 217 -5.75 4.14 -15.81
CA VAL A 217 -6.03 2.69 -15.80
C VAL A 217 -6.29 2.08 -17.17
N LYS A 218 -6.48 2.90 -18.22
CA LYS A 218 -6.59 2.41 -19.59
C LYS A 218 -5.30 1.77 -20.10
N VAL A 219 -4.16 2.08 -19.49
CA VAL A 219 -2.88 1.37 -19.74
C VAL A 219 -3.03 -0.11 -19.42
N HIS A 220 -3.67 -0.47 -18.30
CA HIS A 220 -4.00 -1.86 -17.97
C HIS A 220 -4.93 -2.49 -19.01
N THR A 221 -5.88 -1.73 -19.54
CA THR A 221 -6.80 -2.22 -20.58
C THR A 221 -6.07 -2.51 -21.88
N ILE A 222 -5.07 -1.70 -22.24
CA ILE A 222 -4.26 -1.91 -23.45
C ILE A 222 -3.40 -3.18 -23.32
N PHE A 223 -2.71 -3.36 -22.21
CA PHE A 223 -1.78 -4.47 -22.03
C PHE A 223 -2.45 -5.74 -21.48
N GLY A 224 -3.46 -5.60 -20.63
CA GLY A 224 -4.14 -6.70 -19.94
C GLY A 224 -5.60 -6.91 -20.34
N GLY A 225 -6.14 -6.12 -21.28
CA GLY A 225 -7.49 -6.26 -21.83
C GLY A 225 -8.61 -5.68 -20.98
N LYS A 226 -8.39 -5.33 -19.73
CA LYS A 226 -9.38 -4.76 -18.80
C LYS A 226 -8.74 -4.12 -17.58
N ASN A 227 -9.52 -3.32 -16.85
CA ASN A 227 -9.26 -2.86 -15.50
C ASN A 227 -10.61 -2.77 -14.74
N PRO A 228 -10.77 -3.26 -13.50
CA PRO A 228 -9.77 -4.00 -12.72
C PRO A 228 -9.53 -5.43 -13.23
N HIS A 229 -8.56 -6.10 -12.63
CA HIS A 229 -8.18 -7.48 -12.91
C HIS A 229 -7.69 -7.71 -14.35
N PRO A 230 -6.61 -7.01 -14.79
CA PRO A 230 -6.01 -7.23 -16.10
C PRO A 230 -5.50 -8.66 -16.23
N ASN A 231 -5.56 -9.22 -17.44
CA ASN A 231 -5.12 -10.59 -17.67
C ASN A 231 -3.60 -10.71 -17.60
N TYR A 232 -3.14 -11.79 -16.99
CA TYR A 232 -1.75 -12.24 -16.95
C TYR A 232 -1.62 -13.62 -17.60
N MET A 233 -0.40 -14.06 -17.85
CA MET A 233 -0.10 -15.36 -18.42
C MET A 233 1.26 -15.85 -17.91
N VAL A 234 1.35 -17.12 -17.52
CA VAL A 234 2.63 -17.77 -17.24
C VAL A 234 3.46 -17.84 -18.53
N GLY A 235 4.72 -17.42 -18.47
CA GLY A 235 5.61 -17.38 -19.61
C GLY A 235 5.58 -16.07 -20.41
N GLY A 236 4.86 -15.05 -19.98
CA GLY A 236 4.84 -13.74 -20.66
C GLY A 236 3.61 -12.91 -20.38
N VAL A 237 3.09 -12.25 -21.42
CA VAL A 237 1.86 -11.45 -21.40
C VAL A 237 0.92 -11.88 -22.51
N PRO A 238 -0.42 -11.82 -22.29
CA PRO A 238 -1.40 -12.29 -23.25
C PRO A 238 -1.70 -11.26 -24.37
N CYS A 239 -0.80 -10.34 -24.64
CA CYS A 239 -0.95 -9.33 -25.68
C CYS A 239 0.14 -9.47 -26.73
N ALA A 240 -0.24 -9.33 -28.00
CA ALA A 240 0.70 -9.35 -29.12
C ALA A 240 1.10 -7.93 -29.54
N ILE A 241 2.28 -7.79 -30.11
CA ILE A 241 2.74 -6.54 -30.73
C ILE A 241 2.56 -6.66 -32.24
N ASN A 242 1.82 -5.72 -32.84
CA ASN A 242 1.70 -5.58 -34.28
C ASN A 242 1.49 -4.09 -34.60
N ILE A 243 2.57 -3.43 -34.99
CA ILE A 243 2.60 -1.97 -35.18
C ILE A 243 1.67 -1.53 -36.30
N ASP A 244 1.55 -2.32 -37.36
CA ASP A 244 0.74 -2.03 -38.54
C ASP A 244 -0.73 -2.49 -38.39
N GLY A 245 -1.07 -3.09 -37.26
CA GLY A 245 -2.43 -3.55 -36.96
C GLY A 245 -3.40 -2.39 -36.87
N VAL A 246 -4.44 -2.40 -37.71
CA VAL A 246 -5.49 -1.37 -37.74
C VAL A 246 -6.81 -1.89 -37.17
N GLY A 247 -7.50 -1.05 -36.40
CA GLY A 247 -8.85 -1.31 -35.90
C GLY A 247 -8.95 -2.34 -34.77
N ALA A 248 -10.17 -2.78 -34.48
CA ALA A 248 -10.48 -3.71 -33.39
C ALA A 248 -10.06 -5.16 -33.65
N SER A 249 -9.63 -5.48 -34.86
CA SER A 249 -9.35 -6.84 -35.29
C SER A 249 -7.94 -7.33 -34.87
N GLY A 250 -7.63 -7.26 -33.61
CA GLY A 250 -6.78 -8.28 -33.06
C GLY A 250 -5.35 -7.96 -32.70
N ALA A 251 -4.78 -6.78 -32.98
CA ALA A 251 -3.46 -6.48 -32.43
C ALA A 251 -3.58 -5.52 -31.24
N PRO A 252 -3.33 -5.96 -30.04
CA PRO A 252 -3.49 -5.12 -28.85
C PRO A 252 -2.49 -3.97 -28.79
N ILE A 253 -1.26 -4.13 -29.30
CA ILE A 253 -0.22 -3.11 -29.28
C ILE A 253 0.13 -2.68 -30.70
N ASN A 254 -0.47 -1.56 -31.13
CA ASN A 254 -0.20 -0.88 -32.38
C ASN A 254 0.33 0.55 -32.11
N ILE A 255 0.64 1.31 -33.18
CA ILE A 255 1.19 2.66 -33.06
C ILE A 255 0.25 3.63 -32.32
N GLU A 256 -1.07 3.54 -32.51
CA GLU A 256 -2.05 4.41 -31.84
C GLU A 256 -2.09 4.16 -30.34
N ARG A 257 -2.07 2.88 -29.93
CA ARG A 257 -2.06 2.47 -28.52
C ARG A 257 -0.74 2.83 -27.83
N LEU A 258 0.40 2.71 -28.53
CA LEU A 258 1.68 3.17 -28.02
C LEU A 258 1.68 4.68 -27.77
N ASN A 259 1.20 5.48 -28.73
CA ASN A 259 1.09 6.93 -28.55
C ASN A 259 0.15 7.28 -27.39
N PHE A 260 -0.94 6.55 -27.21
CA PHE A 260 -1.84 6.73 -26.07
C PHE A 260 -1.15 6.42 -24.75
N VAL A 261 -0.42 5.30 -24.66
CA VAL A 261 0.33 4.92 -23.44
C VAL A 261 1.35 6.00 -23.09
N GLU A 262 2.16 6.47 -24.06
CA GLU A 262 3.14 7.53 -23.85
C GLU A 262 2.51 8.81 -23.27
N ALA A 263 1.39 9.22 -23.85
CA ALA A 263 0.65 10.39 -23.37
C ALA A 263 0.13 10.23 -21.93
N ARG A 264 -0.34 9.02 -21.55
CA ARG A 264 -0.79 8.73 -20.17
C ARG A 264 0.37 8.73 -19.20
N ILE A 265 1.53 8.18 -19.57
CA ILE A 265 2.74 8.22 -18.73
C ILE A 265 3.17 9.67 -18.47
N GLN A 266 3.19 10.51 -19.52
CA GLN A 266 3.54 11.92 -19.36
C GLN A 266 2.55 12.65 -18.43
N GLU A 267 1.27 12.39 -18.57
CA GLU A 267 0.23 12.96 -17.69
C GLU A 267 0.42 12.54 -16.22
N MET A 268 0.81 11.27 -15.96
CA MET A 268 1.14 10.79 -14.63
C MET A 268 2.36 11.51 -14.04
N ILE A 269 3.40 11.75 -14.86
CA ILE A 269 4.60 12.51 -14.47
C ILE A 269 4.20 13.94 -14.11
N ASP A 270 3.42 14.60 -14.97
CA ASP A 270 3.02 15.99 -14.79
C ASP A 270 2.14 16.17 -13.54
N PHE A 271 1.20 15.25 -13.30
CA PHE A 271 0.35 15.29 -12.11
C PHE A 271 1.16 15.11 -10.82
N ASN A 272 2.09 14.15 -10.79
CA ASN A 272 2.94 13.94 -9.63
C ASN A 272 3.78 15.18 -9.33
N ASN A 273 4.42 15.77 -10.35
CA ASN A 273 5.31 16.91 -10.19
C ASN A 273 4.58 18.20 -9.81
N ASN A 274 3.40 18.43 -10.39
CA ASN A 274 2.72 19.72 -10.30
C ASN A 274 1.55 19.73 -9.32
N VAL A 275 1.09 18.57 -8.85
CA VAL A 275 -0.09 18.48 -7.97
C VAL A 275 0.21 17.65 -6.73
N TYR A 276 0.54 16.36 -6.90
CA TYR A 276 0.59 15.42 -5.78
C TYR A 276 1.74 15.73 -4.81
N ILE A 277 2.97 15.87 -5.30
CA ILE A 277 4.13 16.19 -4.44
C ILE A 277 3.97 17.56 -3.76
N PRO A 278 3.61 18.66 -4.47
CA PRO A 278 3.36 19.95 -3.84
C PRO A 278 2.31 19.91 -2.74
N ASP A 279 1.21 19.21 -2.94
CA ASP A 279 0.15 19.08 -1.92
C ASP A 279 0.66 18.38 -0.66
N VAL A 280 1.31 17.23 -0.81
CA VAL A 280 1.83 16.47 0.34
C VAL A 280 2.88 17.27 1.11
N LEU A 281 3.75 17.98 0.41
CA LEU A 281 4.77 18.82 1.03
C LEU A 281 4.16 20.03 1.76
N ALA A 282 3.16 20.70 1.17
CA ALA A 282 2.48 21.84 1.78
C ALA A 282 1.66 21.41 3.02
N ILE A 283 0.84 20.36 2.89
CA ILE A 283 0.04 19.81 4.00
C ILE A 283 0.98 19.31 5.12
N GLY A 284 1.98 18.54 4.77
CA GLY A 284 2.95 18.01 5.74
C GLY A 284 3.71 19.14 6.47
N THR A 285 4.07 20.20 5.78
CA THR A 285 4.72 21.37 6.39
C THR A 285 3.82 22.06 7.40
N ILE A 286 2.55 22.32 7.05
CA ILE A 286 1.61 22.99 7.95
C ILE A 286 1.34 22.13 9.18
N TYR A 287 1.06 20.84 9.02
CA TYR A 287 0.81 19.95 10.15
C TYR A 287 2.04 19.75 11.03
N LYS A 288 3.25 19.72 10.45
CA LYS A 288 4.51 19.70 11.21
C LYS A 288 4.63 20.94 12.11
N GLN A 289 4.26 22.12 11.63
CA GLN A 289 4.28 23.37 12.42
C GLN A 289 3.34 23.30 13.64
N HIS A 290 2.29 22.47 13.55
CA HIS A 290 1.37 22.18 14.65
C HIS A 290 1.81 20.94 15.47
N GLY A 291 3.07 20.52 15.36
CA GLY A 291 3.66 19.45 16.18
C GLY A 291 3.29 18.03 15.73
N TRP A 292 2.71 17.86 14.53
CA TRP A 292 2.26 16.55 14.06
C TRP A 292 3.43 15.73 13.45
N LEU A 293 4.27 15.16 14.30
CA LEU A 293 5.37 14.25 13.96
C LEU A 293 5.22 12.90 14.71
N TYR A 294 4.02 12.33 14.68
CA TYR A 294 3.68 11.06 15.31
C TYR A 294 3.63 9.92 14.30
N GLY A 295 3.39 8.71 14.78
CA GLY A 295 3.13 7.53 13.97
C GLY A 295 4.37 6.81 13.44
N GLY A 296 5.53 7.03 14.05
CA GLY A 296 6.80 6.40 13.64
C GLY A 296 6.77 4.88 13.73
N GLY A 297 6.32 4.38 14.85
CA GLY A 297 6.14 2.94 15.06
C GLY A 297 7.37 2.13 14.70
N LEU A 298 7.18 1.02 13.98
CA LEU A 298 8.27 0.15 13.55
C LEU A 298 9.18 0.79 12.49
N ALA A 299 8.70 1.79 11.72
CA ALA A 299 9.55 2.46 10.72
C ALA A 299 10.78 3.14 11.31
N ALA A 300 10.73 3.51 12.61
CA ALA A 300 11.88 4.06 13.33
C ALA A 300 12.92 2.98 13.70
N LEU A 301 12.55 1.72 13.68
CA LEU A 301 13.34 0.58 14.16
C LEU A 301 13.57 -0.46 13.05
N ASN A 302 12.52 -1.08 12.57
CA ASN A 302 12.61 -2.28 11.74
C ASN A 302 11.83 -2.08 10.44
N VAL A 303 12.52 -2.05 9.32
CA VAL A 303 11.93 -1.93 7.98
C VAL A 303 12.43 -3.05 7.07
N ALA A 304 11.58 -3.51 6.14
CA ALA A 304 11.93 -4.55 5.19
C ALA A 304 11.27 -4.36 3.82
N ASP A 305 11.93 -4.82 2.76
CA ASP A 305 11.34 -5.05 1.43
C ASP A 305 12.13 -6.11 0.67
N TYR A 306 11.48 -6.81 -0.30
CA TYR A 306 12.19 -7.76 -1.18
C TYR A 306 12.96 -7.08 -2.29
N GLY A 307 12.69 -5.81 -2.57
CA GLY A 307 13.19 -5.10 -3.74
C GLY A 307 12.39 -5.38 -5.00
N THR A 308 12.47 -4.45 -5.95
CA THR A 308 11.75 -4.54 -7.23
C THR A 308 12.28 -3.57 -8.28
N TYR A 309 11.69 -3.67 -9.48
CA TYR A 309 12.01 -2.84 -10.65
C TYR A 309 13.47 -2.99 -11.05
N GLU A 310 13.80 -4.20 -11.50
CA GLU A 310 15.12 -4.55 -12.02
C GLU A 310 15.39 -3.80 -13.32
N LYS A 311 16.49 -3.07 -13.39
CA LYS A 311 16.92 -2.45 -14.65
C LYS A 311 17.40 -3.48 -15.67
N VAL A 312 17.97 -4.58 -15.18
CA VAL A 312 18.34 -5.76 -15.95
C VAL A 312 17.51 -6.94 -15.45
N PRO A 313 16.63 -7.54 -16.26
CA PRO A 313 15.79 -8.65 -15.84
C PRO A 313 16.58 -9.78 -15.18
N TYR A 314 16.05 -10.28 -14.06
CA TYR A 314 16.66 -11.36 -13.24
C TYR A 314 18.00 -11.00 -12.56
N ASP A 315 18.40 -9.73 -12.56
CA ASP A 315 19.55 -9.23 -11.81
C ASP A 315 19.09 -8.31 -10.67
N HIS A 316 18.87 -8.91 -9.50
CA HIS A 316 18.41 -8.20 -8.31
C HIS A 316 19.37 -7.10 -7.82
N SER A 317 20.66 -7.15 -8.24
CA SER A 317 21.61 -6.08 -7.93
C SER A 317 21.28 -4.76 -8.62
N THR A 318 20.40 -4.80 -9.63
CA THR A 318 19.95 -3.64 -10.41
C THR A 318 18.59 -3.11 -9.99
N HIS A 319 18.06 -3.54 -8.85
CA HIS A 319 16.81 -3.03 -8.30
C HIS A 319 16.86 -1.50 -8.11
N GLN A 320 15.90 -0.80 -8.70
CA GLN A 320 15.74 0.66 -8.53
C GLN A 320 15.04 1.00 -7.20
N LEU A 321 14.21 0.09 -6.70
CA LEU A 321 13.74 0.06 -5.32
C LEU A 321 14.36 -1.17 -4.64
N PRO A 322 15.45 -1.01 -3.86
CA PRO A 322 16.25 -2.13 -3.40
C PRO A 322 15.59 -2.86 -2.23
N GLY A 323 15.90 -4.16 -2.12
CA GLY A 323 15.52 -4.99 -0.99
C GLY A 323 16.48 -4.89 0.18
N GLY A 324 16.08 -5.50 1.28
CA GLY A 324 16.87 -5.65 2.50
C GLY A 324 16.05 -5.48 3.76
N VAL A 325 16.74 -5.56 4.90
CA VAL A 325 16.16 -5.33 6.22
C VAL A 325 17.09 -4.44 7.04
N ILE A 326 16.51 -3.43 7.68
CA ILE A 326 17.18 -2.62 8.70
C ILE A 326 16.50 -2.94 10.03
N LEU A 327 17.29 -3.21 11.07
CA LEU A 327 16.84 -3.46 12.44
C LEU A 327 17.34 -2.38 13.38
N ASP A 328 16.59 -2.14 14.46
CA ASP A 328 16.93 -1.24 15.57
C ASP A 328 17.27 0.21 15.13
N GLY A 329 16.75 0.63 13.99
CA GLY A 329 17.06 1.94 13.42
C GLY A 329 18.52 2.13 13.01
N ASN A 330 19.25 1.03 12.84
CA ASN A 330 20.66 1.04 12.47
C ASN A 330 20.83 1.16 10.94
N TRP A 331 20.86 2.38 10.42
CA TRP A 331 21.04 2.65 9.00
C TRP A 331 22.44 2.32 8.46
N ASP A 332 23.37 2.00 9.35
CA ASP A 332 24.71 1.57 8.92
C ASP A 332 24.76 0.10 8.50
N GLN A 333 23.73 -0.67 8.82
CA GLN A 333 23.64 -2.09 8.50
C GLN A 333 22.35 -2.43 7.75
N ILE A 334 22.49 -3.05 6.57
CA ILE A 334 21.39 -3.65 5.82
C ILE A 334 21.63 -5.15 5.80
N HIS A 335 20.64 -5.91 6.24
CA HIS A 335 20.64 -7.37 6.12
C HIS A 335 20.00 -7.78 4.80
N GLU A 336 20.50 -8.86 4.20
CA GLU A 336 19.87 -9.46 3.03
C GLU A 336 18.55 -10.13 3.41
N ILE A 337 17.60 -10.09 2.48
CA ILE A 337 16.32 -10.78 2.59
C ILE A 337 16.18 -11.79 1.45
N ASP A 338 16.01 -13.06 1.80
CA ASP A 338 15.72 -14.15 0.86
C ASP A 338 14.36 -14.78 1.19
N PRO A 339 13.36 -14.63 0.32
CA PRO A 339 12.05 -15.25 0.53
C PRO A 339 12.07 -16.79 0.47
N ARG A 340 13.18 -17.40 0.04
CA ARG A 340 13.36 -18.85 -0.01
C ARG A 340 13.95 -19.43 1.27
N ASP A 341 14.56 -18.60 2.10
CA ASP A 341 15.16 -19.03 3.37
C ASP A 341 14.08 -19.28 4.43
N PRO A 342 13.91 -20.55 4.89
CA PRO A 342 12.87 -20.90 5.87
C PRO A 342 13.01 -20.19 7.22
N GLU A 343 14.19 -19.68 7.54
CA GLU A 343 14.42 -18.95 8.79
C GLU A 343 14.10 -17.45 8.68
N GLN A 344 14.05 -16.92 7.44
CA GLN A 344 13.87 -15.49 7.24
C GLN A 344 12.41 -15.06 7.19
N VAL A 345 11.52 -15.87 6.59
CA VAL A 345 10.10 -15.53 6.49
C VAL A 345 9.28 -16.60 7.17
N GLN A 346 8.70 -16.28 8.31
CA GLN A 346 7.85 -17.21 9.06
C GLN A 346 6.56 -16.52 9.49
N GLU A 347 5.43 -17.20 9.36
CA GLU A 347 4.12 -16.75 9.85
C GLU A 347 3.76 -17.45 11.15
N PHE A 348 3.32 -16.69 12.15
CA PHE A 348 2.82 -17.15 13.44
C PHE A 348 1.30 -16.94 13.51
N VAL A 349 0.61 -17.77 14.34
CA VAL A 349 -0.84 -17.74 14.49
C VAL A 349 -1.32 -17.66 15.94
N THR A 350 -0.42 -17.42 16.88
CA THR A 350 -0.71 -17.39 18.32
C THR A 350 -1.93 -16.53 18.65
N HIS A 351 -2.03 -15.34 18.05
CA HIS A 351 -3.16 -14.42 18.24
C HIS A 351 -4.05 -14.28 17.01
N SER A 352 -3.87 -15.15 16.01
CA SER A 352 -4.71 -15.20 14.80
C SER A 352 -5.72 -16.33 14.88
N TRP A 353 -6.90 -16.16 14.26
CA TRP A 353 -7.95 -17.18 14.26
C TRP A 353 -7.66 -18.37 13.32
N TYR A 354 -6.41 -18.81 13.37
CA TYR A 354 -5.92 -20.05 12.72
C TYR A 354 -5.31 -20.96 13.77
N GLN A 355 -5.02 -22.22 13.38
CA GLN A 355 -4.31 -23.16 14.23
C GLN A 355 -3.13 -23.80 13.52
N TYR A 356 -2.08 -24.01 14.29
CA TYR A 356 -0.91 -24.82 13.94
C TYR A 356 -0.75 -25.93 14.99
N ALA A 357 -0.03 -27.00 14.65
CA ALA A 357 0.27 -28.07 15.60
C ALA A 357 1.07 -27.55 16.82
N ASP A 358 1.91 -26.56 16.62
CA ASP A 358 2.65 -25.83 17.66
C ASP A 358 2.58 -24.33 17.34
N GLU A 359 1.71 -23.61 18.05
CA GLU A 359 1.47 -22.17 17.79
C GLU A 359 2.59 -21.25 18.29
N THR A 360 3.60 -21.80 18.98
CA THR A 360 4.82 -21.06 19.36
C THR A 360 5.87 -21.04 18.26
N LYS A 361 5.67 -21.84 17.20
CA LYS A 361 6.54 -21.94 16.04
C LYS A 361 5.93 -21.26 14.82
N GLY A 362 6.71 -20.44 14.15
CA GLY A 362 6.37 -19.94 12.83
C GLY A 362 6.57 -21.01 11.75
N LEU A 363 5.75 -20.95 10.72
CA LEU A 363 5.92 -21.78 9.53
C LEU A 363 6.37 -20.92 8.36
N HIS A 364 7.37 -21.42 7.61
CA HIS A 364 7.70 -20.82 6.31
C HIS A 364 6.54 -21.05 5.34
N PRO A 365 6.21 -20.09 4.43
CA PRO A 365 5.03 -20.20 3.57
C PRO A 365 4.96 -21.48 2.72
N TRP A 366 6.10 -22.05 2.28
CA TRP A 366 6.04 -23.37 1.60
C TRP A 366 5.46 -24.49 2.46
N ASP A 367 5.62 -24.42 3.78
CA ASP A 367 5.08 -25.37 4.75
C ASP A 367 3.87 -24.81 5.52
N GLY A 368 3.40 -23.63 5.09
CA GLY A 368 2.30 -22.92 5.69
C GLY A 368 0.98 -23.69 5.62
N VAL A 369 0.18 -23.54 6.66
CA VAL A 369 -1.14 -24.15 6.82
C VAL A 369 -2.17 -23.05 6.98
N THR A 370 -3.32 -23.21 6.29
CA THR A 370 -4.47 -22.30 6.41
C THR A 370 -5.64 -23.08 6.95
N GLU A 371 -5.66 -23.25 8.26
CA GLU A 371 -6.71 -23.95 9.00
C GLU A 371 -7.35 -23.00 10.00
N ALA A 372 -8.64 -22.72 9.83
CA ALA A 372 -9.37 -21.77 10.64
C ALA A 372 -9.64 -22.29 12.06
N ASN A 373 -9.44 -21.42 13.05
CA ASN A 373 -9.78 -21.66 14.45
C ASN A 373 -10.55 -20.45 15.01
N TYR A 374 -11.79 -20.27 14.53
CA TYR A 374 -12.66 -19.17 14.94
C TYR A 374 -13.79 -19.68 15.82
N LYS A 375 -13.77 -19.25 17.09
CA LYS A 375 -14.78 -19.57 18.09
C LYS A 375 -15.33 -18.28 18.70
N PRO A 376 -16.29 -17.61 18.04
CA PRO A 376 -16.76 -16.28 18.46
C PRO A 376 -17.47 -16.27 19.82
N GLU A 377 -17.91 -17.41 20.30
CA GLU A 377 -18.57 -17.60 21.61
C GLU A 377 -17.65 -18.24 22.66
N GLY A 378 -16.38 -18.47 22.28
CA GLY A 378 -15.37 -19.08 23.15
C GLY A 378 -14.56 -18.04 23.93
N PRO A 379 -13.39 -18.44 24.44
CA PRO A 379 -12.54 -17.59 25.28
C PRO A 379 -11.96 -16.35 24.56
N ASN A 380 -12.13 -16.24 23.24
CA ASN A 380 -11.62 -15.12 22.44
C ASN A 380 -12.43 -13.83 22.62
N PHE A 381 -13.60 -13.88 23.25
CA PHE A 381 -14.46 -12.71 23.45
C PHE A 381 -15.05 -12.74 24.87
N LYS A 382 -14.99 -11.58 25.51
CA LYS A 382 -15.72 -11.34 26.76
C LYS A 382 -17.00 -10.59 26.45
N GLY A 383 -18.13 -11.30 26.47
CA GLY A 383 -19.45 -10.76 26.14
C GLY A 383 -20.19 -11.60 25.10
N THR A 384 -21.31 -11.08 24.62
CA THR A 384 -22.08 -11.72 23.55
C THR A 384 -21.62 -11.22 22.18
N ARG A 385 -21.94 -11.95 21.11
CA ARG A 385 -21.70 -11.57 19.71
C ARG A 385 -22.15 -10.14 19.37
N THR A 386 -23.22 -9.66 20.00
CA THR A 386 -23.82 -8.36 19.78
C THR A 386 -23.29 -7.27 20.72
N ASN A 387 -22.54 -7.66 21.76
CA ASN A 387 -22.04 -6.76 22.79
C ASN A 387 -20.62 -7.18 23.25
N ILE A 388 -19.67 -7.18 22.30
CA ILE A 388 -18.27 -7.44 22.61
C ILE A 388 -17.74 -6.20 23.32
N GLN A 389 -17.61 -6.27 24.62
CA GLN A 389 -17.19 -5.15 25.46
C GLN A 389 -15.67 -5.06 25.57
N GLN A 390 -14.98 -6.17 25.43
CA GLN A 390 -13.53 -6.24 25.63
C GLN A 390 -12.90 -7.35 24.79
N LEU A 391 -11.86 -7.02 24.08
CA LEU A 391 -10.98 -7.99 23.46
C LEU A 391 -9.98 -8.52 24.50
N ASP A 392 -9.85 -9.85 24.59
CA ASP A 392 -8.79 -10.46 25.36
C ASP A 392 -7.56 -10.64 24.47
N GLU A 393 -6.54 -9.83 24.69
CA GLU A 393 -5.32 -9.85 23.89
C GLU A 393 -4.45 -11.09 24.12
N SER A 394 -4.67 -11.82 25.20
CA SER A 394 -4.07 -13.14 25.41
C SER A 394 -4.70 -14.20 24.52
N ALA A 395 -5.85 -13.91 23.92
CA ALA A 395 -6.58 -14.76 23.01
C ALA A 395 -6.30 -14.42 21.54
N LYS A 396 -6.92 -15.14 20.63
CA LYS A 396 -6.91 -14.84 19.20
C LYS A 396 -7.86 -13.69 18.90
N TYR A 397 -7.40 -12.65 18.18
CA TYR A 397 -8.21 -11.45 17.94
C TYR A 397 -8.24 -10.95 16.49
N SER A 398 -7.56 -11.62 15.55
CA SER A 398 -7.50 -11.17 14.15
C SER A 398 -7.52 -12.36 13.18
N TRP A 399 -8.04 -12.12 11.96
CA TRP A 399 -7.86 -13.04 10.83
C TRP A 399 -6.53 -12.86 10.10
N ILE A 400 -5.69 -11.93 10.50
CA ILE A 400 -4.38 -11.69 9.92
C ILE A 400 -3.37 -12.57 10.65
N LYS A 401 -2.51 -13.30 9.92
CA LYS A 401 -1.36 -14.01 10.50
C LYS A 401 -0.27 -13.01 10.89
N SER A 402 0.74 -13.45 11.62
CA SER A 402 1.86 -12.61 12.07
C SER A 402 3.16 -13.02 11.38
N PRO A 403 3.45 -12.51 10.18
CA PRO A 403 4.75 -12.75 9.56
C PRO A 403 5.85 -12.02 10.32
N ARG A 404 7.03 -12.67 10.37
CA ARG A 404 8.23 -12.16 11.02
C ARG A 404 9.46 -12.45 10.15
N TRP A 405 10.38 -11.49 10.09
CA TRP A 405 11.69 -11.72 9.51
C TRP A 405 12.66 -12.13 10.63
N ARG A 406 13.14 -13.39 10.59
CA ARG A 406 14.00 -13.97 11.66
C ARG A 406 13.46 -13.69 13.07
N GLY A 407 12.14 -13.76 13.24
CA GLY A 407 11.46 -13.49 14.51
C GLY A 407 11.26 -12.01 14.86
N HIS A 408 11.61 -11.06 14.00
CA HIS A 408 11.37 -9.63 14.17
C HIS A 408 10.13 -9.16 13.45
N ALA A 409 9.31 -8.34 14.11
CA ALA A 409 8.25 -7.58 13.46
C ALA A 409 8.89 -6.44 12.65
N VAL A 410 8.47 -6.26 11.40
CA VAL A 410 9.00 -5.24 10.50
C VAL A 410 7.86 -4.45 9.87
N GLU A 411 8.10 -3.18 9.55
CA GLU A 411 7.23 -2.39 8.70
C GLU A 411 7.62 -2.57 7.24
N VAL A 412 6.62 -2.64 6.35
CA VAL A 412 6.81 -2.74 4.91
C VAL A 412 6.01 -1.66 4.20
N GLY A 413 6.40 -1.29 2.99
CA GLY A 413 5.68 -0.30 2.19
C GLY A 413 6.57 0.80 1.62
N PRO A 414 5.97 1.86 1.06
CA PRO A 414 6.71 2.96 0.46
C PRO A 414 7.77 3.57 1.39
N LEU A 415 7.43 3.79 2.67
CA LEU A 415 8.40 4.33 3.63
C LEU A 415 9.60 3.40 3.84
N SER A 416 9.36 2.10 3.97
CA SER A 416 10.43 1.10 4.11
C SER A 416 11.35 1.09 2.89
N ARG A 417 10.79 1.10 1.68
CA ARG A 417 11.55 1.16 0.42
C ARG A 417 12.37 2.44 0.31
N TYR A 418 11.81 3.58 0.74
CA TYR A 418 12.51 4.87 0.70
C TYR A 418 13.64 4.97 1.74
N ILE A 419 13.46 4.42 2.94
CA ILE A 419 14.54 4.30 3.93
C ILE A 419 15.66 3.39 3.39
N LEU A 420 15.31 2.19 2.92
CA LEU A 420 16.27 1.26 2.32
C LEU A 420 16.98 1.88 1.11
N GLY A 421 16.24 2.47 0.17
CA GLY A 421 16.79 3.12 -1.02
C GLY A 421 17.74 4.26 -0.69
N TYR A 422 17.37 5.10 0.27
CA TYR A 422 18.23 6.18 0.76
C TYR A 422 19.55 5.65 1.33
N VAL A 423 19.47 4.61 2.16
CA VAL A 423 20.67 4.00 2.77
C VAL A 423 21.54 3.32 1.71
N HIS A 424 20.95 2.57 0.77
CA HIS A 424 21.68 1.97 -0.36
C HIS A 424 22.38 3.03 -1.22
N ALA A 425 21.69 4.12 -1.56
CA ALA A 425 22.26 5.22 -2.33
C ALA A 425 23.42 5.89 -1.58
N SER A 426 23.28 6.09 -0.26
CA SER A 426 24.32 6.67 0.60
C SER A 426 25.56 5.78 0.70
N LYS A 427 25.42 4.48 0.43
CA LYS A 427 26.52 3.50 0.35
C LYS A 427 27.04 3.32 -1.09
N GLY A 428 26.61 4.16 -2.04
CA GLY A 428 27.13 4.18 -3.41
C GLY A 428 26.34 3.36 -4.42
N ASN A 429 25.18 2.81 -4.08
CA ASN A 429 24.32 2.14 -5.05
C ASN A 429 23.77 3.15 -6.05
N LYS A 430 24.24 3.07 -7.30
CA LYS A 430 23.88 4.00 -8.39
C LYS A 430 22.40 3.91 -8.81
N TRP A 431 21.76 2.75 -8.63
CA TRP A 431 20.38 2.54 -9.04
C TRP A 431 19.36 3.23 -8.13
N CYS A 432 19.80 3.62 -6.91
CA CYS A 432 18.96 4.26 -5.91
C CYS A 432 19.20 5.77 -5.76
N GLN A 433 20.06 6.38 -6.58
CA GLN A 433 20.42 7.80 -6.43
C GLN A 433 19.22 8.74 -6.54
N ARG A 434 18.26 8.40 -7.42
CA ARG A 434 17.02 9.19 -7.56
C ARG A 434 16.21 9.25 -6.27
N ILE A 435 16.14 8.14 -5.51
CA ILE A 435 15.48 8.11 -4.20
C ILE A 435 16.16 9.09 -3.23
N LYS A 436 17.50 9.06 -3.20
CA LYS A 436 18.26 9.96 -2.33
C LYS A 436 18.01 11.42 -2.67
N GLU A 437 18.03 11.79 -3.95
CA GLU A 437 17.70 13.12 -4.43
C GLU A 437 16.31 13.56 -3.99
N GLN A 438 15.27 12.76 -4.25
CA GLN A 438 13.90 13.06 -3.85
C GLN A 438 13.75 13.26 -2.33
N VAL A 439 14.42 12.44 -1.53
CA VAL A 439 14.37 12.53 -0.06
C VAL A 439 15.07 13.79 0.44
N ASP A 440 16.27 14.09 -0.07
CA ASP A 440 17.03 15.28 0.31
C ASP A 440 16.32 16.58 -0.11
N GLU A 441 15.74 16.61 -1.30
CA GLU A 441 14.92 17.74 -1.80
C GLU A 441 13.66 17.94 -0.93
N SER A 442 12.97 16.87 -0.61
CA SER A 442 11.76 16.92 0.22
C SER A 442 12.06 17.36 1.66
N ALA A 443 13.14 16.87 2.24
CA ALA A 443 13.56 17.29 3.57
C ALA A 443 13.92 18.80 3.61
N ARG A 444 14.57 19.29 2.57
CA ARG A 444 14.85 20.74 2.40
C ARG A 444 13.55 21.53 2.23
N ALA A 445 12.64 21.05 1.38
CA ALA A 445 11.36 21.71 1.13
C ALA A 445 10.53 21.84 2.41
N ILE A 446 10.35 20.76 3.17
CA ILE A 446 9.57 20.74 4.42
C ILE A 446 10.22 21.58 5.52
N ASN A 447 11.54 21.58 5.62
CA ASN A 447 12.24 22.29 6.70
C ASN A 447 12.39 23.79 6.41
N ARG A 448 12.57 24.18 5.14
CA ARG A 448 13.00 25.54 4.77
C ARG A 448 12.16 26.18 3.68
N ASP A 449 12.08 25.54 2.49
CA ASP A 449 11.64 26.25 1.29
C ASP A 449 10.13 26.59 1.35
N ILE A 450 9.27 25.63 1.74
CA ILE A 450 7.83 25.86 1.91
C ILE A 450 7.52 26.72 3.14
N PRO A 451 8.10 26.50 4.32
CA PRO A 451 7.93 27.42 5.44
C PRO A 451 8.22 28.86 5.05
N LYS A 452 9.36 29.13 4.40
CA LYS A 452 9.74 30.46 3.92
C LYS A 452 8.71 31.03 2.94
N ALA A 453 8.26 30.24 1.98
CA ALA A 453 7.27 30.66 0.98
C ALA A 453 5.90 31.00 1.59
N LEU A 454 5.52 30.30 2.67
CA LEU A 454 4.26 30.50 3.39
C LEU A 454 4.37 31.45 4.59
N GLY A 455 5.52 32.05 4.85
CA GLY A 455 5.75 32.93 6.01
C GLY A 455 5.71 32.19 7.34
N LEU A 456 6.04 30.89 7.35
CA LEU A 456 6.09 30.03 8.53
C LEU A 456 7.53 29.89 9.05
N PRO A 457 7.73 29.56 10.32
CA PRO A 457 9.06 29.31 10.87
C PRO A 457 9.78 28.14 10.18
N GLU A 458 11.06 28.36 9.82
CA GLU A 458 11.94 27.28 9.37
C GLU A 458 12.26 26.32 10.51
N THR A 459 12.56 25.07 10.17
CA THR A 459 12.91 24.01 11.13
C THR A 459 14.17 23.28 10.67
N ASN A 460 14.70 22.41 11.54
CA ASN A 460 15.94 21.68 11.29
C ASN A 460 15.81 20.20 11.69
N TYR A 461 14.73 19.56 11.29
CA TYR A 461 14.55 18.13 11.54
C TYR A 461 15.43 17.31 10.59
N ASN A 462 16.12 16.31 11.13
CA ASN A 462 16.89 15.36 10.33
C ASN A 462 15.97 14.26 9.76
N LEU A 463 16.49 13.43 8.85
CA LEU A 463 15.72 12.40 8.18
C LEU A 463 15.17 11.33 9.12
N LYS A 464 15.89 10.95 10.18
CA LYS A 464 15.42 9.99 11.19
C LYS A 464 14.28 10.55 12.04
N GLN A 465 14.07 11.86 12.04
CA GLN A 465 12.95 12.52 12.72
C GLN A 465 11.75 12.73 11.76
N LEU A 466 12.01 12.96 10.47
CA LEU A 466 10.96 13.25 9.49
C LEU A 466 10.35 12.00 8.86
N LEU A 467 11.20 11.05 8.40
CA LEU A 467 10.74 9.91 7.64
C LEU A 467 9.90 8.93 8.48
N PRO A 468 10.32 8.45 9.67
CA PRO A 468 9.50 7.54 10.46
C PRO A 468 8.38 8.28 11.19
N THR A 469 7.44 8.82 10.44
CA THR A 469 6.24 9.51 10.92
C THR A 469 5.07 9.24 9.97
N THR A 470 3.85 9.55 10.38
CA THR A 470 2.66 9.50 9.51
C THR A 470 2.85 10.40 8.28
N ILE A 471 3.37 11.61 8.44
CA ILE A 471 3.66 12.54 7.33
C ILE A 471 4.74 11.95 6.42
N GLY A 472 5.81 11.41 6.99
CA GLY A 472 6.90 10.80 6.22
C GLY A 472 6.44 9.57 5.43
N ARG A 473 5.53 8.76 6.00
CA ARG A 473 4.93 7.62 5.29
C ARG A 473 4.08 8.07 4.11
N THR A 474 3.30 9.14 4.30
CA THR A 474 2.50 9.76 3.24
C THR A 474 3.38 10.36 2.14
N LEU A 475 4.46 11.04 2.53
CA LEU A 475 5.44 11.62 1.60
C LEU A 475 6.17 10.53 0.79
N ALA A 476 6.67 9.48 1.44
CA ALA A 476 7.35 8.38 0.75
C ALA A 476 6.47 7.74 -0.33
N ARG A 477 5.17 7.61 -0.07
CA ARG A 477 4.19 7.11 -1.06
C ARG A 477 4.06 8.05 -2.25
N ALA A 478 4.03 9.36 -2.05
CA ALA A 478 3.96 10.34 -3.12
C ALA A 478 5.25 10.35 -3.96
N LEU A 479 6.41 10.27 -3.32
CA LEU A 479 7.71 10.17 -4.00
C LEU A 479 7.82 8.87 -4.82
N GLU A 480 7.33 7.76 -4.30
CA GLU A 480 7.28 6.49 -5.02
C GLU A 480 6.36 6.56 -6.25
N SER A 481 5.23 7.26 -6.16
CA SER A 481 4.35 7.52 -7.31
C SER A 481 5.09 8.28 -8.41
N GLN A 482 5.80 9.35 -8.06
CA GLN A 482 6.60 10.15 -8.98
C GLN A 482 7.68 9.29 -9.65
N TYR A 483 8.48 8.57 -8.86
CA TYR A 483 9.57 7.77 -9.40
C TYR A 483 9.06 6.60 -10.26
N SER A 484 7.93 5.99 -9.89
CA SER A 484 7.30 4.94 -10.71
C SER A 484 6.87 5.46 -12.08
N ALA A 485 6.33 6.68 -12.16
CA ALA A 485 5.98 7.30 -13.44
C ALA A 485 7.22 7.61 -14.30
N GLU A 486 8.30 8.10 -13.69
CA GLU A 486 9.60 8.33 -14.37
C GLU A 486 10.18 7.02 -14.93
N MET A 487 10.26 5.98 -14.10
CA MET A 487 10.76 4.64 -14.52
C MET A 487 9.90 4.02 -15.62
N MET A 488 8.59 4.24 -15.57
CA MET A 488 7.67 3.70 -16.59
C MET A 488 7.92 4.31 -17.97
N MET A 489 8.29 5.59 -18.05
CA MET A 489 8.69 6.22 -19.30
C MET A 489 9.97 5.59 -19.87
N ASP A 490 10.93 5.22 -19.02
CA ASP A 490 12.15 4.52 -19.45
C ASP A 490 11.84 3.13 -20.00
N ASP A 491 10.98 2.36 -19.32
CA ASP A 491 10.55 1.03 -19.80
C ASP A 491 9.82 1.13 -21.13
N PHE A 492 8.95 2.13 -21.28
CA PHE A 492 8.25 2.39 -22.53
C PHE A 492 9.23 2.67 -23.69
N ARG A 493 10.19 3.55 -23.47
CA ARG A 493 11.22 3.87 -24.48
C ARG A 493 12.07 2.66 -24.83
N GLN A 494 12.42 1.83 -23.85
CA GLN A 494 13.16 0.59 -24.09
C GLN A 494 12.36 -0.39 -24.94
N MET A 495 11.06 -0.60 -24.63
CA MET A 495 10.17 -1.45 -25.41
C MET A 495 10.02 -0.95 -26.85
N VAL A 496 9.83 0.35 -27.06
CA VAL A 496 9.79 0.95 -28.41
C VAL A 496 11.11 0.73 -29.15
N GLY A 497 12.25 0.81 -28.45
CA GLY A 497 13.56 0.49 -29.01
C GLY A 497 13.67 -0.96 -29.48
N ASN A 498 13.20 -1.92 -28.68
CA ASN A 498 13.18 -3.35 -29.05
C ASN A 498 12.31 -3.60 -30.28
N ILE A 499 11.12 -3.00 -30.33
CA ILE A 499 10.20 -3.10 -31.48
C ILE A 499 10.85 -2.56 -32.75
N LYS A 500 11.54 -1.42 -32.70
CA LYS A 500 12.28 -0.84 -33.83
C LYS A 500 13.44 -1.73 -34.29
N ALA A 501 14.02 -2.50 -33.35
CA ALA A 501 15.06 -3.50 -33.66
C ALA A 501 14.51 -4.82 -34.20
N GLY A 502 13.17 -4.94 -34.34
CA GLY A 502 12.49 -6.12 -34.88
C GLY A 502 12.09 -7.18 -33.85
N ASP A 503 12.26 -6.90 -32.54
CA ASP A 503 11.80 -7.80 -31.49
C ASP A 503 10.37 -7.45 -31.08
N SER A 504 9.42 -8.33 -31.38
CA SER A 504 8.01 -8.25 -30.98
C SER A 504 7.59 -9.41 -30.06
N SER A 505 8.54 -10.13 -29.48
CA SER A 505 8.28 -11.31 -28.65
C SER A 505 7.65 -10.90 -27.30
N THR A 506 6.51 -11.52 -26.96
CA THR A 506 5.75 -11.25 -25.73
C THR A 506 5.47 -12.51 -24.88
N ALA A 507 5.84 -13.70 -25.37
CA ALA A 507 5.61 -14.94 -24.64
C ALA A 507 6.66 -16.00 -24.94
N ASN A 508 6.98 -16.80 -23.91
CA ASN A 508 7.71 -18.06 -24.00
C ASN A 508 6.77 -19.20 -23.58
N VAL A 509 6.46 -20.07 -24.53
CA VAL A 509 5.51 -21.19 -24.34
C VAL A 509 6.18 -22.57 -24.34
N GLU A 510 7.50 -22.65 -24.28
CA GLU A 510 8.26 -23.93 -24.36
C GLU A 510 7.82 -24.92 -23.27
N LYS A 511 7.54 -24.43 -22.07
CA LYS A 511 7.08 -25.26 -20.93
C LYS A 511 5.55 -25.15 -20.70
N TRP A 512 4.77 -24.85 -21.74
CA TRP A 512 3.31 -24.78 -21.59
C TRP A 512 2.66 -26.14 -21.35
N ASP A 513 3.20 -27.23 -21.93
CA ASP A 513 2.67 -28.59 -21.72
C ASP A 513 3.14 -29.14 -20.35
N PRO A 514 2.22 -29.51 -19.44
CA PRO A 514 2.55 -30.09 -18.15
C PRO A 514 3.41 -31.35 -18.21
N LYS A 515 3.44 -32.05 -19.34
CA LYS A 515 4.32 -33.22 -19.53
C LYS A 515 5.79 -32.86 -19.50
N THR A 516 6.16 -31.61 -19.71
CA THR A 516 7.54 -31.11 -19.65
C THR A 516 7.98 -30.75 -18.23
N TRP A 517 7.05 -30.77 -17.26
CA TRP A 517 7.33 -30.32 -15.91
C TRP A 517 7.94 -31.43 -15.05
N PRO A 518 8.75 -31.07 -14.04
CA PRO A 518 9.18 -32.04 -13.04
C PRO A 518 7.98 -32.52 -12.22
N LYS A 519 8.10 -33.73 -11.61
CA LYS A 519 7.04 -34.28 -10.74
C LYS A 519 6.77 -33.41 -9.53
N GLU A 520 7.81 -32.81 -8.98
CA GLU A 520 7.72 -31.90 -7.83
C GLU A 520 8.52 -30.64 -8.15
N ALA A 521 7.94 -29.49 -7.86
CA ALA A 521 8.58 -28.19 -8.00
C ALA A 521 8.08 -27.24 -6.90
N LYS A 522 8.90 -26.27 -6.57
CA LYS A 522 8.51 -25.17 -5.69
C LYS A 522 9.07 -23.85 -6.19
N GLY A 523 8.32 -22.80 -6.03
CA GLY A 523 8.74 -21.47 -6.47
C GLY A 523 8.19 -20.37 -5.59
N VAL A 524 8.76 -19.18 -5.73
CA VAL A 524 8.33 -17.96 -5.07
C VAL A 524 8.31 -16.80 -6.06
N GLY A 525 7.23 -16.04 -6.03
CA GLY A 525 7.12 -14.80 -6.79
C GLY A 525 6.93 -13.61 -5.87
N THR A 526 7.79 -12.63 -5.97
CA THR A 526 7.74 -11.40 -5.18
C THR A 526 7.34 -10.20 -6.02
N VAL A 527 6.64 -9.26 -5.40
CA VAL A 527 6.23 -7.99 -6.00
C VAL A 527 6.29 -6.91 -4.93
N ALA A 528 6.84 -5.75 -5.26
CA ALA A 528 6.59 -4.55 -4.48
C ALA A 528 5.20 -4.01 -4.82
N ALA A 529 4.21 -4.47 -4.09
CA ALA A 529 2.86 -3.95 -4.20
C ALA A 529 2.78 -2.51 -3.65
N PRO A 530 1.76 -1.71 -3.97
CA PRO A 530 1.63 -0.34 -3.45
C PRO A 530 1.76 -0.21 -1.93
N ARG A 531 1.37 -1.26 -1.20
CA ARG A 531 1.37 -1.30 0.27
C ARG A 531 2.58 -1.96 0.89
N GLY A 532 3.49 -2.53 0.09
CA GLY A 532 4.74 -3.13 0.56
C GLY A 532 5.08 -4.46 -0.12
N MET A 533 5.93 -5.25 0.53
CA MET A 533 6.41 -6.51 -0.02
C MET A 533 5.33 -7.59 0.00
N LEU A 534 5.06 -8.11 -1.20
CA LEU A 534 4.15 -9.22 -1.46
C LEU A 534 4.96 -10.45 -1.88
N GLY A 535 4.66 -11.61 -1.31
CA GLY A 535 5.22 -12.88 -1.74
C GLY A 535 4.13 -13.94 -1.93
N HIS A 536 4.24 -14.73 -2.99
CA HIS A 536 3.45 -15.92 -3.24
C HIS A 536 4.36 -17.14 -3.32
N TRP A 537 4.08 -18.18 -2.56
CA TRP A 537 4.82 -19.43 -2.53
C TRP A 537 3.95 -20.55 -3.06
N ILE A 538 4.47 -21.33 -4.00
CA ILE A 538 3.77 -22.46 -4.61
C ILE A 538 4.60 -23.74 -4.48
N LYS A 539 3.93 -24.85 -4.15
CA LYS A 539 4.41 -26.22 -4.34
C LYS A 539 3.56 -26.91 -5.40
N ILE A 540 4.21 -27.47 -6.40
CA ILE A 540 3.58 -28.21 -7.50
C ILE A 540 3.96 -29.68 -7.35
N LYS A 541 2.98 -30.58 -7.46
CA LYS A 541 3.17 -32.01 -7.45
C LYS A 541 2.28 -32.66 -8.51
N ASP A 542 2.87 -33.51 -9.34
CA ASP A 542 2.19 -34.20 -10.45
C ASP A 542 1.34 -33.25 -11.32
N GLY A 543 1.89 -32.06 -11.63
CA GLY A 543 1.24 -31.04 -12.45
C GLY A 543 0.09 -30.29 -11.78
N ARG A 544 -0.09 -30.41 -10.46
CA ARG A 544 -1.14 -29.74 -9.68
C ARG A 544 -0.55 -28.99 -8.51
N ILE A 545 -1.27 -27.97 -8.06
CA ILE A 545 -0.91 -27.21 -6.85
C ILE A 545 -1.10 -28.11 -5.61
N GLU A 546 -0.02 -28.44 -4.93
CA GLU A 546 -0.02 -29.14 -3.66
C GLU A 546 -0.26 -28.17 -2.50
N ASN A 547 0.44 -27.05 -2.47
CA ASN A 547 0.28 -25.98 -1.48
C ASN A 547 0.48 -24.61 -2.12
N TYR A 548 -0.23 -23.62 -1.61
CA TYR A 548 -0.14 -22.24 -2.03
C TYR A 548 -0.30 -21.31 -0.84
N GLN A 549 0.60 -20.38 -0.62
CA GLN A 549 0.52 -19.40 0.46
C GLN A 549 0.90 -18.00 -0.03
N CYS A 550 0.24 -17.00 0.55
CA CYS A 550 0.45 -15.59 0.23
C CYS A 550 0.81 -14.83 1.50
N VAL A 551 1.97 -14.19 1.54
CA VAL A 551 2.30 -13.22 2.59
C VAL A 551 2.24 -11.82 1.99
N VAL A 552 1.26 -11.04 2.45
CA VAL A 552 0.81 -9.81 1.80
C VAL A 552 1.28 -8.60 2.61
N PRO A 553 1.47 -7.42 2.00
CA PRO A 553 1.97 -6.23 2.73
C PRO A 553 1.18 -5.90 4.00
N THR A 554 -0.16 -5.92 3.92
CA THR A 554 -0.99 -5.64 5.09
C THR A 554 -0.97 -6.77 6.12
N THR A 555 -0.58 -8.00 5.73
CA THR A 555 -0.31 -9.08 6.70
C THR A 555 0.89 -8.74 7.58
N TRP A 556 1.96 -8.17 7.01
CA TRP A 556 3.09 -7.67 7.79
C TRP A 556 2.68 -6.51 8.71
N ASN A 557 2.08 -5.46 8.15
CA ASN A 557 1.81 -4.21 8.86
C ASN A 557 0.67 -4.33 9.87
N GLY A 558 -0.41 -5.05 9.53
CA GLY A 558 -1.59 -5.25 10.37
C GLY A 558 -1.56 -6.52 11.20
N SER A 559 -0.40 -7.17 11.32
CA SER A 559 -0.26 -8.41 12.07
C SER A 559 -0.63 -8.23 13.54
N PRO A 560 -1.36 -9.19 14.13
CA PRO A 560 -1.52 -9.24 15.58
C PRO A 560 -0.19 -9.59 16.26
N ARG A 561 -0.21 -9.60 17.58
CA ARG A 561 0.94 -10.02 18.39
C ARG A 561 1.38 -11.44 18.03
N ASP A 562 2.66 -11.70 18.10
CA ASP A 562 3.22 -13.04 18.02
C ASP A 562 3.33 -13.70 19.42
N HIS A 563 3.89 -14.90 19.48
CA HIS A 563 4.09 -15.65 20.72
C HIS A 563 5.01 -14.96 21.75
N LYS A 564 5.79 -13.95 21.33
CA LYS A 564 6.65 -13.12 22.19
C LYS A 564 5.98 -11.80 22.59
N GLY A 565 4.75 -11.55 22.14
CA GLY A 565 4.03 -10.32 22.39
C GLY A 565 4.46 -9.12 21.51
N GLN A 566 5.29 -9.34 20.47
CA GLN A 566 5.67 -8.28 19.53
C GLN A 566 4.47 -7.83 18.70
N ILE A 567 4.16 -6.54 18.74
CA ILE A 567 3.04 -5.94 18.00
C ILE A 567 3.41 -5.67 16.54
N GLY A 568 2.40 -5.60 15.67
CA GLY A 568 2.56 -5.23 14.27
C GLY A 568 2.74 -3.72 14.07
N ALA A 569 3.03 -3.32 12.83
CA ALA A 569 3.34 -1.92 12.51
C ALA A 569 2.15 -0.97 12.75
N PHE A 570 0.90 -1.40 12.49
CA PHE A 570 -0.29 -0.58 12.78
C PHE A 570 -0.39 -0.26 14.27
N GLU A 571 -0.31 -1.28 15.11
CA GLU A 571 -0.41 -1.11 16.56
C GLU A 571 0.75 -0.27 17.10
N ALA A 572 1.98 -0.52 16.63
CA ALA A 572 3.17 0.22 17.03
C ALA A 572 3.11 1.71 16.66
N SER A 573 2.57 2.04 15.49
CA SER A 573 2.50 3.42 15.01
C SER A 573 1.48 4.28 15.76
N LEU A 574 0.47 3.66 16.35
CA LEU A 574 -0.54 4.35 17.17
C LEU A 574 0.00 4.75 18.55
N MET A 575 1.01 4.03 19.06
CA MET A 575 1.54 4.26 20.40
C MET A 575 2.08 5.68 20.56
N ASN A 576 1.80 6.28 21.72
CA ASN A 576 2.22 7.63 22.12
C ASN A 576 1.64 8.76 21.27
N THR A 577 0.64 8.51 20.43
CA THR A 577 -0.07 9.54 19.67
C THR A 577 -1.10 10.23 20.58
N PRO A 578 -1.03 11.56 20.73
CA PRO A 578 -2.03 12.31 21.46
C PRO A 578 -3.29 12.48 20.62
N MET A 579 -4.47 12.44 21.26
CA MET A 579 -5.76 12.68 20.60
C MET A 579 -6.34 14.00 21.05
N VAL A 580 -6.71 14.86 20.09
CA VAL A 580 -7.37 16.15 20.35
C VAL A 580 -8.77 15.92 20.87
N ASN A 581 -9.52 15.01 20.25
CA ASN A 581 -10.87 14.66 20.66
C ASN A 581 -11.11 13.15 20.50
N PRO A 582 -11.17 12.40 21.61
CA PRO A 582 -11.45 10.97 21.57
C PRO A 582 -12.78 10.56 20.93
N GLU A 583 -13.78 11.46 20.86
CA GLU A 583 -15.06 11.22 20.17
C GLU A 583 -14.94 11.39 18.64
N GLN A 584 -13.84 12.00 18.17
CA GLN A 584 -13.55 12.25 16.76
C GLN A 584 -12.12 11.76 16.47
N PRO A 585 -11.87 10.46 16.35
CA PRO A 585 -10.55 9.84 16.40
C PRO A 585 -9.75 10.03 15.10
N LEU A 586 -9.58 11.27 14.64
CA LEU A 586 -8.86 11.63 13.43
C LEU A 586 -7.40 11.18 13.46
N GLU A 587 -6.76 11.22 14.62
CA GLU A 587 -5.37 10.84 14.78
C GLU A 587 -5.15 9.32 14.56
N ILE A 588 -6.12 8.49 14.98
CA ILE A 588 -6.13 7.06 14.69
C ILE A 588 -6.28 6.85 13.18
N LEU A 589 -7.26 7.51 12.55
CA LEU A 589 -7.51 7.40 11.12
C LEU A 589 -6.30 7.86 10.30
N ARG A 590 -5.72 9.03 10.60
CA ARG A 590 -4.50 9.53 9.94
C ARG A 590 -3.38 8.52 9.97
N THR A 591 -3.10 7.95 11.14
CA THR A 591 -2.02 7.00 11.34
C THR A 591 -2.27 5.73 10.54
N LEU A 592 -3.45 5.12 10.67
CA LEU A 592 -3.80 3.89 9.96
C LEU A 592 -3.86 4.10 8.44
N HIS A 593 -4.53 5.16 7.97
CA HIS A 593 -4.62 5.45 6.54
C HIS A 593 -3.26 5.73 5.91
N SER A 594 -2.26 6.22 6.66
CA SER A 594 -0.92 6.42 6.11
C SER A 594 -0.25 5.12 5.62
N PHE A 595 -0.67 3.97 6.13
CA PHE A 595 -0.23 2.65 5.66
C PHE A 595 -0.98 2.16 4.42
N ASP A 596 -2.13 2.77 4.08
CA ASP A 596 -3.02 2.29 3.04
C ASP A 596 -3.50 0.85 3.31
N PRO A 597 -4.28 0.60 4.37
CA PRO A 597 -4.66 -0.77 4.73
C PRO A 597 -5.48 -1.47 3.64
N CYS A 598 -5.09 -2.72 3.31
CA CYS A 598 -5.79 -3.57 2.38
C CYS A 598 -6.12 -4.92 3.04
N LEU A 599 -7.27 -4.97 3.70
CA LEU A 599 -7.63 -6.12 4.55
C LEU A 599 -8.09 -7.32 3.75
N ALA A 600 -8.75 -7.14 2.61
CA ALA A 600 -9.08 -8.24 1.72
C ALA A 600 -7.83 -8.95 1.18
N CYS A 601 -6.71 -8.24 1.07
CA CYS A 601 -5.43 -8.85 0.74
C CYS A 601 -4.87 -9.73 1.87
N SER A 602 -5.05 -9.30 3.11
CA SER A 602 -4.44 -9.95 4.28
C SER A 602 -5.28 -11.08 4.90
N THR A 603 -6.52 -11.28 4.41
CA THR A 603 -7.48 -12.22 5.00
C THR A 603 -8.28 -12.98 3.94
N HIS A 604 -8.44 -14.31 4.09
CA HIS A 604 -9.00 -15.13 3.01
C HIS A 604 -9.92 -16.26 3.50
N VAL A 605 -11.27 -16.27 3.32
CA VAL A 605 -12.18 -17.47 3.41
C VAL A 605 -13.60 -17.35 2.93
N MET A 606 -14.17 -18.53 2.56
CA MET A 606 -15.62 -18.88 2.68
C MET A 606 -15.80 -20.16 3.52
N SER A 607 -16.93 -20.29 4.24
CA SER A 607 -17.30 -21.55 4.91
C SER A 607 -17.86 -22.56 3.93
N GLU A 608 -17.61 -23.85 4.12
CA GLU A 608 -18.37 -24.93 3.50
C GLU A 608 -19.83 -24.80 3.95
N GLY A 609 -20.74 -24.39 3.04
CA GLY A 609 -22.16 -24.32 3.33
C GLY A 609 -22.83 -22.94 3.23
N GLY A 610 -22.10 -21.88 2.93
CA GLY A 610 -22.69 -20.55 2.59
C GLY A 610 -23.44 -19.85 3.72
N GLN A 611 -23.21 -20.21 4.98
CA GLN A 611 -23.82 -19.53 6.12
C GLN A 611 -23.11 -18.21 6.44
N GLU A 612 -23.89 -17.14 6.61
CA GLU A 612 -23.43 -15.81 7.02
C GLU A 612 -22.84 -15.90 8.44
N MET A 613 -21.51 -15.77 8.55
CA MET A 613 -20.79 -15.92 9.82
C MET A 613 -20.78 -14.66 10.69
N ALA A 614 -21.09 -13.48 10.13
CA ALA A 614 -21.31 -12.24 10.88
C ALA A 614 -22.04 -11.20 10.05
N ARG A 615 -22.99 -10.51 10.64
CA ARG A 615 -23.67 -9.35 10.06
C ARG A 615 -23.17 -8.09 10.77
N VAL A 616 -22.46 -7.24 10.04
CA VAL A 616 -22.06 -5.91 10.52
C VAL A 616 -23.16 -4.93 10.12
N THR A 617 -23.80 -4.29 11.09
CA THR A 617 -24.75 -3.20 10.82
C THR A 617 -23.99 -1.89 10.97
N VAL A 618 -23.75 -1.23 9.85
CA VAL A 618 -23.26 0.16 9.83
C VAL A 618 -24.43 1.06 10.20
N ARG A 619 -24.32 1.84 11.28
CA ARG A 619 -25.25 2.90 11.65
C ARG A 619 -24.73 4.22 11.18
#